data_90a99ceca5bf0883ecece40c68524143
#
_entry.id   90a99ceca5bf0883ecece40c68524143
#
_cell.length_a   1.000
_cell.length_b   1.000
_cell.length_c   1.000
_cell.angle_alpha   90.00
_cell.angle_beta   90.00
_cell.angle_gamma   90.00
#
_symmetry.space_group_name_H-M   'P 1'
#
loop_
_entity.id
_entity.type
_entity.pdbx_description
1 polymer ?
#
loop_
_entity_poly.entity_id
_entity_poly.type
_entity_poly.pdbx_seq_one_letter_code
_entity_poly.pdbx_strand_id
1 'polypeptide(L)'
;MPIKMIATDMDGTLLDPRGELDLPRLTAVLDQLEERDIKFVIATGNEIQRMRLLLGDLTERMTLIVANGARIFEKNEMLLGTFWQPDLIADTLAYFQGKEREVHLVVTSTKGGLVQDGTDFPMISKIMTEEMAAHFYK
;
A
#
# COMPACT_ATOMS: atom_id res chain seq x y z
N MET A 1 16.24 17.36 -21.80
CA MET A 1 16.21 17.45 -20.32
C MET A 1 16.51 16.07 -19.75
N PRO A 2 17.36 15.94 -18.74
CA PRO A 2 17.58 14.64 -18.10
C PRO A 2 16.36 14.20 -17.28
N ILE A 3 16.06 12.90 -17.28
CA ILE A 3 15.06 12.30 -16.41
C ILE A 3 15.57 12.39 -14.98
N LYS A 4 14.72 12.82 -14.06
CA LYS A 4 15.03 12.95 -12.61
C LYS A 4 14.19 12.06 -11.73
N MET A 5 13.12 11.48 -12.27
CA MET A 5 12.20 10.64 -11.56
C MET A 5 11.59 9.62 -12.50
N ILE A 6 11.42 8.40 -12.01
CA ILE A 6 10.64 7.34 -12.65
C ILE A 6 9.57 6.92 -11.65
N ALA A 7 8.32 6.97 -12.08
CA ALA A 7 7.19 6.49 -11.28
C ALA A 7 6.53 5.30 -11.99
N THR A 8 6.16 4.29 -11.22
CA THR A 8 5.49 3.08 -11.69
C THR A 8 4.32 2.72 -10.79
N ASP A 9 3.33 2.02 -11.35
CA ASP A 9 2.33 1.31 -10.58
C ASP A 9 2.89 -0.04 -10.09
N MET A 10 2.21 -0.68 -9.17
CA MET A 10 2.61 -1.96 -8.59
C MET A 10 1.92 -3.14 -9.29
N ASP A 11 0.62 -3.23 -9.15
CA ASP A 11 -0.17 -4.37 -9.61
C ASP A 11 -0.34 -4.34 -11.14
N GLY A 12 0.10 -5.40 -11.83
CA GLY A 12 0.03 -5.49 -13.30
C GLY A 12 1.07 -4.65 -14.05
N THR A 13 2.01 -4.01 -13.34
CA THR A 13 3.11 -3.24 -13.93
C THR A 13 4.46 -3.70 -13.39
N LEU A 14 4.73 -3.49 -12.11
CA LEU A 14 5.97 -3.92 -11.46
C LEU A 14 5.89 -5.38 -11.02
N LEU A 15 4.72 -5.83 -10.57
CA LEU A 15 4.43 -7.24 -10.30
C LEU A 15 4.10 -7.98 -11.60
N ASP A 16 4.54 -9.23 -11.67
CA ASP A 16 4.15 -10.13 -12.75
C ASP A 16 2.65 -10.54 -12.65
N PRO A 17 2.09 -11.23 -13.65
CA PRO A 17 0.68 -11.68 -13.60
C PRO A 17 0.35 -12.63 -12.44
N ARG A 18 1.35 -13.22 -11.79
CA ARG A 18 1.18 -14.07 -10.60
C ARG A 18 1.25 -13.27 -9.30
N GLY A 19 1.54 -11.97 -9.39
CA GLY A 19 1.73 -11.10 -8.23
C GLY A 19 3.13 -11.22 -7.60
N GLU A 20 4.09 -11.76 -8.33
CA GLU A 20 5.48 -11.91 -7.88
C GLU A 20 6.34 -10.73 -8.31
N LEU A 21 7.31 -10.39 -7.48
CA LEU A 21 8.28 -9.33 -7.70
C LEU A 21 9.67 -9.90 -7.87
N ASP A 22 10.34 -9.55 -8.97
CA ASP A 22 11.76 -9.84 -9.19
C ASP A 22 12.64 -8.88 -8.37
N LEU A 23 12.81 -9.18 -7.08
CA LEU A 23 13.61 -8.36 -6.17
C LEU A 23 15.07 -8.17 -6.63
N PRO A 24 15.80 -9.21 -7.11
CA PRO A 24 17.15 -9.04 -7.62
C PRO A 24 17.23 -8.04 -8.78
N ARG A 25 16.29 -8.14 -9.72
CA ARG A 25 16.22 -7.23 -10.86
C ARG A 25 15.89 -5.79 -10.42
N LEU A 26 14.92 -5.63 -9.52
CA LEU A 26 14.56 -4.32 -8.96
C LEU A 26 15.76 -3.70 -8.24
N THR A 27 16.49 -4.47 -7.43
CA THR A 27 17.70 -3.99 -6.75
C THR A 27 18.72 -3.47 -7.75
N ALA A 28 19.02 -4.23 -8.79
CA ALA A 28 19.98 -3.80 -9.83
C ALA A 28 19.53 -2.53 -10.58
N VAL A 29 18.23 -2.36 -10.78
CA VAL A 29 17.67 -1.13 -11.36
C VAL A 29 17.85 0.04 -10.41
N LEU A 30 17.54 -0.13 -9.12
CA LEU A 30 17.70 0.92 -8.11
C LEU A 30 19.16 1.37 -8.00
N ASP A 31 20.12 0.45 -8.04
CA ASP A 31 21.56 0.78 -8.03
C ASP A 31 21.91 1.74 -9.19
N GLN A 32 21.43 1.44 -10.38
CA GLN A 32 21.67 2.27 -11.56
C GLN A 32 20.96 3.65 -11.51
N LEU A 33 19.78 3.70 -10.88
CA LEU A 33 19.04 4.96 -10.74
C LEU A 33 19.72 5.88 -9.72
N GLU A 34 20.18 5.31 -8.61
CA GLU A 34 20.92 6.05 -7.58
C GLU A 34 22.22 6.62 -8.13
N GLU A 35 23.01 5.87 -8.92
CA GLU A 35 24.22 6.36 -9.58
C GLU A 35 23.94 7.57 -10.50
N ARG A 36 22.71 7.71 -11.00
CA ARG A 36 22.30 8.79 -11.91
C ARG A 36 21.50 9.90 -11.24
N ASP A 37 21.35 9.85 -9.93
CA ASP A 37 20.51 10.77 -9.14
C ASP A 37 19.07 10.82 -9.69
N ILE A 38 18.50 9.64 -9.99
CA ILE A 38 17.12 9.48 -10.46
C ILE A 38 16.31 8.86 -9.34
N LYS A 39 15.24 9.56 -8.91
CA LYS A 39 14.31 9.05 -7.89
C LYS A 39 13.41 7.97 -8.47
N PHE A 40 13.22 6.90 -7.70
CA PHE A 40 12.25 5.86 -8.01
C PHE A 40 11.02 5.98 -7.12
N VAL A 41 9.84 5.94 -7.73
CA VAL A 41 8.56 6.14 -7.06
C VAL A 41 7.63 4.99 -7.42
N ILE A 42 6.98 4.38 -6.43
CA ILE A 42 5.86 3.47 -6.63
C ILE A 42 4.58 4.18 -6.21
N ALA A 43 3.58 4.23 -7.10
CA ALA A 43 2.26 4.78 -6.83
C ALA A 43 1.21 3.66 -6.91
N THR A 44 0.51 3.41 -5.80
CA THR A 44 -0.39 2.25 -5.68
C THR A 44 -1.60 2.54 -4.78
N GLY A 45 -2.69 1.82 -5.01
CA GLY A 45 -3.82 1.77 -4.08
C GLY A 45 -3.56 0.94 -2.82
N ASN A 46 -2.48 0.17 -2.81
CA ASN A 46 -2.12 -0.65 -1.66
C ASN A 46 -1.67 0.18 -0.46
N GLU A 47 -1.76 -0.42 0.72
CA GLU A 47 -1.29 0.18 1.96
C GLU A 47 0.22 -0.05 2.15
N ILE A 48 0.84 0.79 2.99
CA ILE A 48 2.28 0.73 3.28
C ILE A 48 2.72 -0.62 3.84
N GLN A 49 1.87 -1.30 4.60
CA GLN A 49 2.16 -2.62 5.17
C GLN A 49 2.42 -3.65 4.07
N ARG A 50 1.58 -3.67 3.03
CA ARG A 50 1.78 -4.56 1.88
C ARG A 50 3.08 -4.22 1.13
N MET A 51 3.38 -2.95 0.99
CA MET A 51 4.63 -2.53 0.32
C MET A 51 5.86 -2.98 1.10
N ARG A 52 5.85 -2.86 2.42
CA ARG A 52 6.93 -3.35 3.29
C ARG A 52 7.11 -4.86 3.21
N LEU A 53 6.02 -5.63 3.13
CA LEU A 53 6.08 -7.08 2.97
C LEU A 53 6.67 -7.49 1.62
N LEU A 54 6.28 -6.83 0.54
CA LEU A 54 6.74 -7.17 -0.81
C LEU A 54 8.16 -6.70 -1.11
N LEU A 55 8.55 -5.53 -0.62
CA LEU A 55 9.78 -4.84 -0.97
C LEU A 55 10.88 -4.99 0.10
N GLY A 56 10.51 -5.31 1.34
CA GLY A 56 11.45 -5.39 2.46
C GLY A 56 12.26 -4.09 2.60
N ASP A 57 13.56 -4.22 2.77
CA ASP A 57 14.49 -3.11 2.97
C ASP A 57 14.59 -2.17 1.75
N LEU A 58 14.16 -2.60 0.56
CA LEU A 58 14.17 -1.73 -0.63
C LEU A 58 13.24 -0.52 -0.47
N THR A 59 12.28 -0.57 0.44
CA THR A 59 11.41 0.58 0.77
C THR A 59 12.20 1.80 1.24
N GLU A 60 13.39 1.62 1.80
CA GLU A 60 14.28 2.72 2.22
C GLU A 60 14.97 3.44 1.06
N ARG A 61 14.89 2.87 -0.15
CA ARG A 61 15.56 3.37 -1.35
C ARG A 61 14.63 4.10 -2.32
N MET A 62 13.36 4.29 -1.94
CA MET A 62 12.36 4.83 -2.85
C MET A 62 11.31 5.69 -2.14
N THR A 63 10.49 6.33 -2.95
CA THR A 63 9.28 7.01 -2.48
C THR A 63 8.07 6.13 -2.77
N LEU A 64 7.19 5.97 -1.80
CA LEU A 64 5.96 5.19 -1.90
C LEU A 64 4.76 6.12 -1.76
N ILE A 65 3.96 6.21 -2.81
CA ILE A 65 2.65 6.86 -2.80
C ILE A 65 1.62 5.74 -2.65
N VAL A 66 1.00 5.64 -1.48
CA VAL A 66 0.13 4.52 -1.10
C VAL A 66 -1.29 5.00 -0.80
N ALA A 67 -2.21 4.05 -0.63
CA ALA A 67 -3.63 4.35 -0.35
C ALA A 67 -4.22 5.34 -1.37
N ASN A 68 -3.98 5.12 -2.66
CA ASN A 68 -4.43 6.00 -3.75
C ASN A 68 -3.99 7.48 -3.58
N GLY A 69 -2.81 7.71 -3.02
CA GLY A 69 -2.28 9.07 -2.82
C GLY A 69 -2.59 9.69 -1.46
N ALA A 70 -3.34 9.02 -0.60
CA ALA A 70 -3.66 9.54 0.73
C ALA A 70 -2.44 9.62 1.65
N ARG A 71 -1.40 8.84 1.37
CA ARG A 71 -0.15 8.81 2.15
C ARG A 71 1.07 8.71 1.24
N ILE A 72 2.13 9.44 1.60
CA ILE A 72 3.42 9.43 0.92
C ILE A 72 4.51 9.12 1.95
N PHE A 73 5.33 8.14 1.64
CA PHE A 73 6.49 7.75 2.42
C PHE A 73 7.75 7.94 1.58
N GLU A 74 8.79 8.49 2.19
CA GLU A 74 10.16 8.49 1.66
C GLU A 74 11.07 7.85 2.68
N LYS A 75 11.84 6.84 2.25
CA LYS A 75 12.75 6.07 3.13
C LYS A 75 12.05 5.57 4.41
N ASN A 76 10.86 5.01 4.24
CA ASN A 76 9.98 4.54 5.32
C ASN A 76 9.41 5.60 6.28
N GLU A 77 9.74 6.86 6.12
CA GLU A 77 9.16 7.96 6.89
C GLU A 77 7.95 8.56 6.16
N MET A 78 6.87 8.79 6.88
CA MET A 78 5.68 9.41 6.31
C MET A 78 5.88 10.91 6.12
N LEU A 79 5.98 11.35 4.85
CA LEU A 79 6.09 12.77 4.48
C LEU A 79 4.74 13.47 4.47
N LEU A 80 3.70 12.78 4.01
CA LEU A 80 2.35 13.30 3.88
C LEU A 80 1.35 12.24 4.29
N GLY A 81 0.34 12.63 5.03
CA GLY A 81 -0.81 11.79 5.35
C GLY A 81 -2.07 12.63 5.40
N THR A 82 -3.06 12.25 4.59
CA THR A 82 -4.40 12.83 4.64
C THR A 82 -5.32 11.84 5.35
N PHE A 83 -5.97 12.31 6.40
CA PHE A 83 -6.86 11.51 7.22
C PHE A 83 -8.23 12.18 7.33
N TRP A 84 -9.26 11.38 7.41
CA TRP A 84 -10.59 11.86 7.69
C TRP A 84 -10.70 12.39 9.12
N GLN A 85 -11.52 13.41 9.30
CA GLN A 85 -11.84 13.92 10.63
C GLN A 85 -12.62 12.87 11.43
N PRO A 86 -12.43 12.80 12.76
CA PRO A 86 -13.09 11.80 13.61
C PRO A 86 -14.61 11.77 13.47
N ASP A 87 -15.26 12.93 13.36
CA ASP A 87 -16.71 13.04 13.20
C ASP A 87 -17.18 12.39 11.88
N LEU A 88 -16.46 12.65 10.77
CA LEU A 88 -16.77 12.03 9.48
C LEU A 88 -16.58 10.52 9.51
N ILE A 89 -15.59 10.02 10.24
CA ILE A 89 -15.39 8.57 10.44
C ILE A 89 -16.58 8.01 11.21
N ALA A 90 -16.98 8.65 12.32
CA ALA A 90 -18.10 8.20 13.13
C ALA A 90 -19.42 8.17 12.34
N ASP A 91 -19.71 9.21 11.58
CA ASP A 91 -20.90 9.30 10.72
C ASP A 91 -20.89 8.22 9.64
N THR A 92 -19.72 7.97 9.03
CA THR A 92 -19.57 6.94 8.00
C THR A 92 -19.81 5.55 8.57
N LEU A 93 -19.22 5.26 9.73
CA LEU A 93 -19.42 3.97 10.41
C LEU A 93 -20.89 3.77 10.81
N ALA A 94 -21.53 4.83 11.33
CA ALA A 94 -22.96 4.79 11.69
C ALA A 94 -23.84 4.53 10.45
N TYR A 95 -23.54 5.15 9.31
CA TYR A 95 -24.28 4.93 8.06
C TYR A 95 -24.21 3.50 7.57
N PHE A 96 -23.05 2.84 7.70
CA PHE A 96 -22.85 1.47 7.25
C PHE A 96 -23.15 0.44 8.34
N GLN A 97 -23.55 0.85 9.53
CA GLN A 97 -23.85 -0.06 10.63
C GLN A 97 -24.87 -1.13 10.22
N GLY A 98 -24.49 -2.40 10.35
CA GLY A 98 -25.29 -3.56 9.95
C GLY A 98 -25.21 -3.92 8.46
N LYS A 99 -24.50 -3.12 7.64
CA LYS A 99 -24.29 -3.34 6.20
C LYS A 99 -22.83 -3.64 5.85
N GLU A 100 -21.95 -3.65 6.81
CA GLU A 100 -20.48 -3.72 6.63
C GLU A 100 -20.05 -4.96 5.85
N ARG A 101 -20.81 -6.05 6.02
CA ARG A 101 -20.57 -7.32 5.29
C ARG A 101 -21.02 -7.26 3.84
N GLU A 102 -22.11 -6.56 3.57
CA GLU A 102 -22.67 -6.42 2.21
C GLU A 102 -21.76 -5.54 1.33
N VAL A 103 -21.25 -4.46 1.91
CA VAL A 103 -20.42 -3.49 1.19
C VAL A 103 -18.92 -3.77 1.31
N HIS A 104 -18.52 -4.78 2.08
CA HIS A 104 -17.11 -5.10 2.36
C HIS A 104 -16.33 -3.86 2.84
N LEU A 105 -16.85 -3.22 3.88
CA LEU A 105 -16.27 -2.00 4.41
C LEU A 105 -14.90 -2.26 5.04
N VAL A 106 -13.90 -1.56 4.56
CA VAL A 106 -12.55 -1.55 5.13
C VAL A 106 -12.19 -0.11 5.50
N VAL A 107 -11.83 0.11 6.75
CA VAL A 107 -11.31 1.40 7.22
C VAL A 107 -9.79 1.29 7.34
N THR A 108 -9.06 2.11 6.61
CA THR A 108 -7.60 2.07 6.63
C THR A 108 -7.02 3.07 7.63
N SER A 109 -5.99 2.66 8.34
CA SER A 109 -5.30 3.46 9.35
C SER A 109 -3.78 3.38 9.16
N THR A 110 -3.02 4.10 9.98
CA THR A 110 -1.55 3.99 10.02
C THR A 110 -1.07 2.61 10.50
N LYS A 111 -1.94 1.84 11.16
CA LYS A 111 -1.64 0.50 11.68
C LYS A 111 -2.08 -0.62 10.75
N GLY A 112 -2.90 -0.34 9.75
CA GLY A 112 -3.43 -1.32 8.82
C GLY A 112 -4.92 -1.10 8.52
N GLY A 113 -5.53 -2.08 7.88
CA GLY A 113 -6.97 -2.11 7.60
C GLY A 113 -7.76 -2.64 8.80
N LEU A 114 -8.91 -2.05 9.04
CA LEU A 114 -9.88 -2.47 10.04
C LEU A 114 -11.12 -2.99 9.32
N VAL A 115 -11.61 -4.15 9.72
CA VAL A 115 -12.84 -4.74 9.22
C VAL A 115 -13.73 -5.15 10.38
N GLN A 116 -15.03 -5.24 10.16
CA GLN A 116 -15.94 -5.76 11.18
C GLN A 116 -15.68 -7.25 11.42
N ASP A 117 -15.71 -7.67 12.67
CA ASP A 117 -15.53 -9.08 13.06
C ASP A 117 -16.52 -10.00 12.33
N GLY A 118 -16.03 -11.16 11.90
CA GLY A 118 -16.78 -12.13 11.14
C GLY A 118 -17.09 -11.71 9.69
N THR A 119 -16.48 -10.64 9.16
CA THR A 119 -16.55 -10.31 7.74
C THR A 119 -15.63 -11.24 6.96
N ASP A 120 -16.20 -11.93 5.97
CA ASP A 120 -15.43 -12.74 5.02
C ASP A 120 -15.09 -11.89 3.79
N PHE A 121 -13.80 -11.86 3.44
CA PHE A 121 -13.29 -11.18 2.27
C PHE A 121 -12.68 -12.18 1.29
N PRO A 122 -13.49 -12.83 0.44
CA PRO A 122 -13.00 -13.86 -0.47
C PRO A 122 -11.89 -13.38 -1.40
N MET A 123 -11.88 -12.09 -1.74
CA MET A 123 -10.81 -11.48 -2.54
C MET A 123 -9.52 -11.31 -1.73
N ILE A 124 -9.62 -11.02 -0.44
CA ILE A 124 -8.47 -10.84 0.43
C ILE A 124 -7.76 -12.18 0.65
N SER A 125 -8.49 -13.26 0.86
CA SER A 125 -7.92 -14.59 1.05
C SER A 125 -7.18 -15.14 -0.19
N LYS A 126 -7.47 -14.62 -1.39
CA LYS A 126 -6.77 -14.99 -2.62
C LYS A 126 -5.50 -14.15 -2.89
N ILE A 127 -5.42 -12.97 -2.33
CA ILE A 127 -4.36 -11.99 -2.61
C ILE A 127 -3.41 -11.84 -1.42
N MET A 128 -3.85 -12.24 -0.22
CA MET A 128 -3.11 -12.02 1.02
C MET A 128 -2.55 -13.32 1.56
N THR A 129 -1.27 -13.27 1.92
CA THR A 129 -0.66 -14.28 2.79
C THR A 129 -1.22 -14.14 4.21
N GLU A 130 -1.08 -15.17 5.05
CA GLU A 130 -1.44 -15.10 6.47
C GLU A 130 -0.78 -13.90 7.17
N GLU A 131 0.43 -13.56 6.79
CA GLU A 131 1.20 -12.44 7.31
C GLU A 131 0.56 -11.09 6.94
N MET A 132 0.03 -10.96 5.72
CA MET A 132 -0.72 -9.77 5.30
C MET A 132 -2.06 -9.66 6.00
N ALA A 133 -2.74 -10.79 6.22
CA ALA A 133 -4.01 -10.83 6.94
C ALA A 133 -3.86 -10.39 8.41
N ALA A 134 -2.69 -10.58 9.02
CA ALA A 134 -2.40 -10.14 10.37
C ALA A 134 -2.44 -8.60 10.55
N HIS A 135 -2.38 -7.84 9.47
CA HIS A 135 -2.52 -6.37 9.50
C HIS A 135 -3.98 -5.88 9.45
N PHE A 136 -4.95 -6.78 9.30
CA PHE A 136 -6.36 -6.45 9.43
C PHE A 136 -6.82 -6.73 10.87
N TYR A 137 -7.25 -5.69 11.55
CA TYR A 137 -7.82 -5.80 12.90
C TYR A 137 -9.34 -6.01 12.80
N LYS A 138 -9.83 -6.96 13.54
CA LYS A 138 -11.26 -7.23 13.66
C LYS A 138 -11.92 -6.34 14.71
#